data_7b5874a52b489dea0e6e20718626500a
#
_entry.id   7b5874a52b489dea0e6e20718626500a
#
_cell.length_a   1.000
_cell.length_b   1.000
_cell.length_c   1.000
_cell.angle_alpha   90.00
_cell.angle_beta   90.00
_cell.angle_gamma   90.00
#
_symmetry.space_group_name_H-M   'P 1'
#
loop_
_entity.id
_entity.type
_entity.pdbx_description
1 polymer ?
#
loop_
_entity_poly.entity_id
_entity_poly.type
_entity_poly.pdbx_seq_one_letter_code
_entity_poly.pdbx_strand_id
1 'polypeptide(L)'
;IKNYLLKKNSEIGVGLYGEKRNVYKGINYISLFNYNERRNIHLGIDFFINEGTVIKSPLDGKVVILHNNKNKFDYGPTVVLEHNVNSEIKFYTLYGHLSAKCLKKLSIGKKIKKGDEFAEIGNFPINGNWSSHLHFQIIVNLMNEKKNFPGVAEKNLWSMWSKISPNPNLIFKIPIFKI
;
A
#
# COMPACT_ATOMS: atom_id res chain seq x y z
N ILE A 1 16.38 -7.81 -3.19
CA ILE A 1 15.33 -8.56 -2.44
C ILE A 1 15.21 -9.96 -3.02
N LYS A 2 14.95 -10.15 -4.34
CA LYS A 2 14.80 -11.47 -4.96
C LYS A 2 15.96 -12.43 -4.61
N ASN A 3 17.20 -12.01 -4.78
CA ASN A 3 18.38 -12.83 -4.44
C ASN A 3 18.48 -13.15 -2.93
N TYR A 4 18.00 -12.25 -2.07
CA TYR A 4 17.95 -12.48 -0.63
C TYR A 4 16.91 -13.54 -0.27
N LEU A 5 15.72 -13.46 -0.86
CA LEU A 5 14.66 -14.47 -0.66
C LEU A 5 15.10 -15.85 -1.12
N LEU A 6 15.74 -15.94 -2.31
CA LEU A 6 16.29 -17.20 -2.80
C LEU A 6 17.32 -17.81 -1.83
N LYS A 7 18.25 -16.98 -1.31
CA LYS A 7 19.23 -17.44 -0.30
C LYS A 7 18.59 -17.94 1.00
N LYS A 8 17.38 -17.45 1.33
CA LYS A 8 16.62 -17.85 2.53
C LYS A 8 15.61 -18.96 2.25
N ASN A 9 15.57 -19.48 1.03
CA ASN A 9 14.57 -20.44 0.57
C ASN A 9 13.14 -19.99 0.90
N SER A 10 12.86 -18.69 0.63
CA SER A 10 11.59 -18.06 0.93
C SER A 10 10.97 -17.51 -0.36
N GLU A 11 9.67 -17.74 -0.53
CA GLU A 11 8.91 -17.24 -1.68
C GLU A 11 8.41 -15.82 -1.44
N ILE A 12 8.22 -15.41 -0.20
CA ILE A 12 7.64 -14.13 0.19
C ILE A 12 8.52 -13.44 1.23
N GLY A 13 8.81 -12.16 0.99
CA GLY A 13 9.38 -11.26 1.99
C GLY A 13 8.30 -10.33 2.54
N VAL A 14 8.41 -9.94 3.80
CA VAL A 14 7.46 -9.02 4.43
C VAL A 14 8.19 -7.80 4.96
N GLY A 15 7.75 -6.60 4.54
CA GLY A 15 8.14 -5.33 5.12
C GLY A 15 7.05 -4.86 6.10
N LEU A 16 7.43 -4.59 7.35
CA LEU A 16 6.48 -4.42 8.43
C LEU A 16 5.88 -3.00 8.50
N TYR A 17 4.70 -2.93 9.09
CA TYR A 17 4.06 -1.69 9.51
C TYR A 17 4.84 -1.04 10.67
N GLY A 18 4.94 0.31 10.66
CA GLY A 18 5.68 1.07 11.66
C GLY A 18 7.20 1.00 11.52
N GLU A 19 7.71 0.32 10.49
CA GLU A 19 9.14 0.18 10.23
C GLU A 19 9.74 1.51 9.75
N LYS A 20 10.81 1.95 10.40
CA LYS A 20 11.59 3.10 9.96
C LYS A 20 12.51 2.69 8.82
N ARG A 21 12.41 3.36 7.67
CA ARG A 21 13.14 3.01 6.44
C ARG A 21 14.03 4.14 5.95
N ASN A 22 15.31 3.86 5.81
CA ASN A 22 16.30 4.83 5.32
C ASN A 22 16.29 5.02 3.80
N VAL A 23 15.52 4.21 3.06
CA VAL A 23 15.38 4.31 1.60
C VAL A 23 14.60 5.56 1.17
N TYR A 24 13.77 6.11 2.02
CA TYR A 24 12.92 7.28 1.75
C TYR A 24 13.70 8.60 1.88
N LYS A 25 14.61 8.88 0.92
CA LYS A 25 15.50 10.04 0.93
C LYS A 25 15.12 11.17 -0.03
N GLY A 26 14.25 10.91 -1.00
CA GLY A 26 13.84 11.87 -2.05
C GLY A 26 13.01 13.04 -1.53
N ILE A 27 12.84 14.06 -2.37
CA ILE A 27 12.00 15.23 -2.10
C ILE A 27 10.54 14.84 -1.79
N ASN A 28 10.04 13.76 -2.40
CA ASN A 28 8.69 13.23 -2.18
C ASN A 28 8.43 12.78 -0.74
N TYR A 29 9.49 12.64 0.07
CA TYR A 29 9.41 12.16 1.45
C TYR A 29 9.69 13.26 2.49
N ILE A 30 9.77 14.50 2.07
CA ILE A 30 9.77 15.64 3.01
C ILE A 30 8.40 15.69 3.69
N SER A 31 8.39 16.02 4.98
CA SER A 31 7.15 16.19 5.73
C SER A 31 6.25 17.23 5.10
N LEU A 32 4.95 17.01 5.16
CA LEU A 32 3.95 17.96 4.69
C LEU A 32 3.81 19.16 5.65
N PHE A 33 4.30 19.03 6.88
CA PHE A 33 4.14 20.01 7.94
C PHE A 33 5.44 20.65 8.44
N ASN A 34 6.59 19.99 8.17
CA ASN A 34 7.90 20.48 8.58
C ASN A 34 8.98 20.05 7.58
N TYR A 35 9.53 21.00 6.81
CA TYR A 35 10.53 20.75 5.79
C TYR A 35 11.85 20.13 6.29
N ASN A 36 12.13 20.22 7.59
CA ASN A 36 13.31 19.63 8.21
C ASN A 36 13.10 18.16 8.60
N GLU A 37 11.89 17.66 8.47
CA GLU A 37 11.57 16.28 8.81
C GLU A 37 11.25 15.45 7.57
N ARG A 38 11.36 14.12 7.71
CA ARG A 38 11.06 13.17 6.64
C ARG A 38 10.00 12.18 7.07
N ARG A 39 9.15 11.86 6.12
CA ARG A 39 8.21 10.76 6.21
C ARG A 39 8.97 9.48 5.91
N ASN A 40 9.30 8.68 6.91
CA ASN A 40 10.09 7.47 6.76
C ASN A 40 9.60 6.28 7.61
N ILE A 41 8.44 6.41 8.25
CA ILE A 41 7.80 5.33 8.98
C ILE A 41 6.70 4.74 8.12
N HIS A 42 6.78 3.46 7.83
CA HIS A 42 5.89 2.75 6.91
C HIS A 42 4.48 2.60 7.47
N LEU A 43 3.46 2.98 6.70
CA LEU A 43 2.04 2.94 7.08
C LEU A 43 1.28 1.72 6.53
N GLY A 44 1.97 0.83 5.84
CA GLY A 44 1.41 -0.39 5.28
C GLY A 44 2.18 -1.64 5.68
N ILE A 45 1.84 -2.74 5.03
CA ILE A 45 2.64 -3.96 4.97
C ILE A 45 3.02 -4.17 3.51
N ASP A 46 4.30 -4.46 3.26
CA ASP A 46 4.77 -4.81 1.92
C ASP A 46 4.96 -6.32 1.82
N PHE A 47 4.39 -6.90 0.77
CA PHE A 47 4.61 -8.30 0.41
C PHE A 47 5.51 -8.36 -0.82
N PHE A 48 6.79 -8.67 -0.62
CA PHE A 48 7.76 -8.86 -1.70
C PHE A 48 7.54 -10.21 -2.33
N ILE A 49 6.97 -10.21 -3.52
CA ILE A 49 6.59 -11.40 -4.28
C ILE A 49 6.74 -11.11 -5.78
N ASN A 50 6.70 -12.11 -6.62
CA ASN A 50 6.93 -11.96 -8.05
C ASN A 50 5.90 -11.04 -8.71
N GLU A 51 6.36 -10.28 -9.73
CA GLU A 51 5.50 -9.55 -10.64
C GLU A 51 4.48 -10.47 -11.32
N GLY A 52 3.32 -9.93 -11.64
CA GLY A 52 2.21 -10.70 -12.22
C GLY A 52 1.42 -11.54 -11.21
N THR A 53 1.86 -11.64 -9.96
CA THR A 53 1.07 -12.31 -8.91
C THR A 53 -0.28 -11.63 -8.76
N VAL A 54 -1.33 -12.42 -8.82
CA VAL A 54 -2.73 -11.96 -8.75
C VAL A 54 -3.06 -11.51 -7.34
N ILE A 55 -3.77 -10.40 -7.26
CA ILE A 55 -4.26 -9.82 -6.00
C ILE A 55 -5.77 -10.03 -5.92
N LYS A 56 -6.21 -10.67 -4.83
CA LYS A 56 -7.62 -10.88 -4.50
C LYS A 56 -8.06 -9.91 -3.42
N SER A 57 -9.30 -9.45 -3.51
CA SER A 57 -9.88 -8.60 -2.46
C SER A 57 -10.16 -9.41 -1.19
N PRO A 58 -9.72 -8.97 -0.01
CA PRO A 58 -10.04 -9.67 1.24
C PRO A 58 -11.50 -9.50 1.67
N LEU A 59 -12.19 -8.49 1.16
CA LEU A 59 -13.55 -8.09 1.54
C LEU A 59 -14.31 -7.54 0.33
N ASP A 60 -15.65 -7.52 0.42
CA ASP A 60 -16.47 -6.77 -0.53
C ASP A 60 -16.12 -5.29 -0.48
N GLY A 61 -16.00 -4.64 -1.64
CA GLY A 61 -15.63 -3.24 -1.72
C GLY A 61 -16.04 -2.57 -3.02
N LYS A 62 -15.75 -1.29 -3.11
CA LYS A 62 -15.99 -0.45 -4.28
C LYS A 62 -14.74 0.37 -4.59
N VAL A 63 -14.31 0.39 -5.84
CA VAL A 63 -13.17 1.21 -6.28
C VAL A 63 -13.49 2.69 -6.10
N VAL A 64 -12.72 3.40 -5.27
CA VAL A 64 -12.91 4.85 -5.02
C VAL A 64 -11.70 5.67 -5.46
N ILE A 65 -10.51 5.08 -5.55
CA ILE A 65 -9.34 5.69 -6.19
C ILE A 65 -8.78 4.66 -7.19
N LEU A 66 -8.49 5.15 -8.40
CA LEU A 66 -7.80 4.43 -9.46
C LEU A 66 -6.88 5.44 -10.13
N HIS A 67 -5.59 5.39 -9.85
CA HIS A 67 -4.64 6.39 -10.33
C HIS A 67 -3.26 5.79 -10.61
N ASN A 68 -2.50 6.43 -11.51
CA ASN A 68 -1.11 6.09 -11.76
C ASN A 68 -0.19 7.17 -11.17
N ASN A 69 0.40 6.91 -10.03
CA ASN A 69 1.35 7.78 -9.35
C ASN A 69 2.75 7.58 -9.94
N LYS A 70 3.04 8.27 -11.06
CA LYS A 70 4.20 8.01 -11.95
C LYS A 70 5.55 8.48 -11.44
N ASN A 71 5.60 9.22 -10.32
CA ASN A 71 6.85 9.72 -9.82
C ASN A 71 7.77 8.56 -9.40
N LYS A 72 9.08 8.76 -9.60
CA LYS A 72 10.07 7.79 -9.12
C LYS A 72 9.94 7.62 -7.61
N PHE A 73 9.90 6.38 -7.16
CA PHE A 73 9.70 6.00 -5.76
C PHE A 73 8.32 6.38 -5.19
N ASP A 74 7.34 6.57 -6.05
CA ASP A 74 5.92 6.64 -5.69
C ASP A 74 5.26 5.27 -5.88
N TYR A 75 3.95 5.18 -5.74
CA TYR A 75 3.21 3.92 -5.80
C TYR A 75 3.09 3.31 -7.20
N GLY A 76 3.31 4.06 -8.29
CA GLY A 76 2.89 3.60 -9.61
C GLY A 76 1.36 3.46 -9.69
N PRO A 77 0.84 2.46 -10.45
CA PRO A 77 -0.58 2.18 -10.49
C PRO A 77 -1.11 1.78 -9.11
N THR A 78 -2.20 2.42 -8.69
CA THR A 78 -2.76 2.36 -7.33
C THR A 78 -4.26 2.20 -7.38
N VAL A 79 -4.79 1.34 -6.53
CA VAL A 79 -6.23 1.14 -6.31
C VAL A 79 -6.53 1.35 -4.85
N VAL A 80 -7.62 2.05 -4.55
CA VAL A 80 -8.21 2.09 -3.20
C VAL A 80 -9.63 1.58 -3.28
N LEU A 81 -9.94 0.61 -2.42
CA LEU A 81 -11.29 0.09 -2.23
C LEU A 81 -11.91 0.69 -0.97
N GLU A 82 -13.16 1.13 -1.08
CA GLU A 82 -14.03 1.48 0.04
C GLU A 82 -14.78 0.23 0.50
N HIS A 83 -14.78 -0.03 1.79
CA HIS A 83 -15.50 -1.12 2.44
C HIS A 83 -16.51 -0.54 3.42
N ASN A 84 -17.76 -0.99 3.33
CA ASN A 84 -18.80 -0.58 4.27
C ASN A 84 -18.95 -1.65 5.36
N VAL A 85 -18.81 -1.27 6.62
CA VAL A 85 -19.13 -2.12 7.77
C VAL A 85 -20.62 -2.13 8.00
N ASN A 86 -21.23 -0.94 7.90
CA ASN A 86 -22.68 -0.70 7.96
C ASN A 86 -23.00 0.59 7.18
N SER A 87 -24.20 1.16 7.35
CA SER A 87 -24.63 2.40 6.68
C SER A 87 -23.79 3.64 7.06
N GLU A 88 -23.16 3.65 8.23
CA GLU A 88 -22.47 4.81 8.78
C GLU A 88 -20.95 4.64 8.81
N ILE A 89 -20.47 3.41 9.01
CA ILE A 89 -19.06 3.11 9.21
C ILE A 89 -18.47 2.51 7.94
N LYS A 90 -17.41 3.17 7.46
CA LYS A 90 -16.62 2.70 6.33
C LYS A 90 -15.12 2.85 6.60
N PHE A 91 -14.33 2.07 5.87
CA PHE A 91 -12.88 2.18 5.83
C PHE A 91 -12.39 1.84 4.42
N TYR A 92 -11.08 1.95 4.20
CA TYR A 92 -10.50 1.77 2.89
C TYR A 92 -9.30 0.84 2.96
N THR A 93 -9.04 0.15 1.85
CA THR A 93 -7.77 -0.57 1.63
C THR A 93 -7.09 -0.03 0.39
N LEU A 94 -5.82 0.31 0.53
CA LEU A 94 -4.98 0.78 -0.56
C LEU A 94 -4.06 -0.35 -1.02
N TYR A 95 -3.94 -0.47 -2.34
CA TYR A 95 -3.07 -1.40 -3.04
C TYR A 95 -2.15 -0.59 -3.96
N GLY A 96 -0.87 -0.53 -3.63
CA GLY A 96 0.16 0.16 -4.40
C GLY A 96 1.06 -0.78 -5.19
N HIS A 97 1.85 -0.23 -6.09
CA HIS A 97 2.84 -0.91 -6.92
C HIS A 97 2.26 -1.96 -7.86
N LEU A 98 1.04 -1.69 -8.35
CA LEU A 98 0.30 -2.60 -9.21
C LEU A 98 0.79 -2.58 -10.66
N SER A 99 0.40 -3.60 -11.42
CA SER A 99 0.51 -3.61 -12.87
C SER A 99 -0.42 -2.58 -13.51
N ALA A 100 0.02 -1.92 -14.57
CA ALA A 100 -0.80 -0.97 -15.33
C ALA A 100 -2.08 -1.58 -15.93
N LYS A 101 -2.18 -2.90 -15.97
CA LYS A 101 -3.40 -3.60 -16.42
C LYS A 101 -4.63 -3.23 -15.59
N CYS A 102 -4.47 -2.95 -14.28
CA CYS A 102 -5.59 -2.57 -13.42
C CYS A 102 -6.26 -1.28 -13.88
N LEU A 103 -5.48 -0.30 -14.41
CA LEU A 103 -6.00 0.97 -14.91
C LEU A 103 -6.92 0.81 -16.13
N LYS A 104 -6.80 -0.30 -16.87
CA LYS A 104 -7.64 -0.63 -18.03
C LYS A 104 -8.83 -1.50 -17.66
N LYS A 105 -8.68 -2.36 -16.64
CA LYS A 105 -9.70 -3.35 -16.22
C LYS A 105 -10.70 -2.80 -15.21
N LEU A 106 -10.33 -1.75 -14.48
CA LEU A 106 -11.13 -1.17 -13.41
C LEU A 106 -11.66 0.21 -13.80
N SER A 107 -12.71 0.65 -13.10
CA SER A 107 -13.25 1.99 -13.14
C SER A 107 -13.68 2.42 -11.73
N ILE A 108 -13.68 3.72 -11.48
CA ILE A 108 -14.24 4.27 -10.23
C ILE A 108 -15.71 3.83 -10.11
N GLY A 109 -16.11 3.40 -8.93
CA GLY A 109 -17.45 2.87 -8.65
C GLY A 109 -17.61 1.37 -8.89
N LYS A 110 -16.67 0.69 -9.56
CA LYS A 110 -16.74 -0.76 -9.78
C LYS A 110 -16.77 -1.49 -8.44
N LYS A 111 -17.78 -2.36 -8.27
CA LYS A 111 -17.89 -3.27 -7.12
C LYS A 111 -16.94 -4.45 -7.29
N ILE A 112 -16.25 -4.81 -6.22
CA ILE A 112 -15.33 -5.95 -6.12
C ILE A 112 -15.83 -6.81 -4.98
N LYS A 113 -16.01 -8.10 -5.22
CA LYS A 113 -16.42 -9.06 -4.19
C LYS A 113 -15.20 -9.61 -3.45
N LYS A 114 -15.39 -10.05 -2.21
CA LYS A 114 -14.40 -10.85 -1.49
C LYS A 114 -13.97 -12.05 -2.33
N GLY A 115 -12.66 -12.20 -2.51
CA GLY A 115 -12.06 -13.25 -3.33
C GLY A 115 -11.90 -12.92 -4.81
N ASP A 116 -12.52 -11.84 -5.32
CA ASP A 116 -12.36 -11.43 -6.72
C ASP A 116 -10.91 -11.06 -7.03
N GLU A 117 -10.44 -11.51 -8.19
CA GLU A 117 -9.16 -11.14 -8.79
C GLU A 117 -9.30 -9.79 -9.50
N PHE A 118 -8.75 -8.73 -8.94
CA PHE A 118 -8.96 -7.38 -9.47
C PHE A 118 -7.69 -6.69 -9.97
N ALA A 119 -6.51 -7.13 -9.50
CA ALA A 119 -5.24 -6.53 -9.88
C ALA A 119 -4.12 -7.58 -9.91
N GLU A 120 -2.94 -7.16 -10.37
CA GLU A 120 -1.71 -7.94 -10.36
C GLU A 120 -0.57 -7.06 -9.83
N ILE A 121 0.45 -7.66 -9.23
CA ILE A 121 1.68 -6.98 -8.83
C ILE A 121 2.42 -6.47 -10.06
N GLY A 122 2.84 -5.21 -10.01
CA GLY A 122 3.56 -4.54 -11.09
C GLY A 122 5.05 -4.88 -11.10
N ASN A 123 5.65 -4.63 -12.28
CA ASN A 123 7.08 -4.77 -12.50
C ASN A 123 7.78 -3.41 -12.56
N PHE A 124 9.09 -3.44 -12.39
CA PHE A 124 9.97 -2.29 -12.68
C PHE A 124 9.88 -1.92 -14.18
N PRO A 125 9.86 -0.64 -14.56
CA PRO A 125 9.82 0.57 -13.71
C PRO A 125 8.38 1.06 -13.38
N ILE A 126 7.35 0.38 -13.90
CA ILE A 126 5.96 0.82 -13.88
C ILE A 126 5.41 0.96 -12.45
N ASN A 127 5.88 0.11 -11.56
CA ASN A 127 5.49 0.06 -10.15
C ASN A 127 6.11 1.16 -9.27
N GLY A 128 6.58 2.26 -9.84
CA GLY A 128 7.29 3.33 -9.12
C GLY A 128 8.79 3.11 -8.98
N ASN A 129 9.39 2.25 -9.80
CA ASN A 129 10.84 1.91 -9.77
C ASN A 129 11.27 1.10 -8.54
N TRP A 130 10.37 0.34 -7.95
CA TRP A 130 10.65 -0.54 -6.82
C TRP A 130 10.91 -1.99 -7.25
N SER A 131 11.55 -2.78 -6.38
CA SER A 131 11.46 -4.24 -6.46
C SER A 131 10.00 -4.65 -6.39
N SER A 132 9.58 -5.69 -7.15
CA SER A 132 8.19 -6.13 -7.20
C SER A 132 7.66 -6.49 -5.82
N HIS A 133 6.60 -5.85 -5.39
CA HIS A 133 5.90 -6.07 -4.13
C HIS A 133 4.49 -5.46 -4.18
N LEU A 134 3.64 -5.90 -3.28
CA LEU A 134 2.38 -5.24 -2.94
C LEU A 134 2.61 -4.35 -1.71
N HIS A 135 2.31 -3.06 -1.80
CA HIS A 135 2.05 -2.24 -0.62
C HIS A 135 0.56 -2.33 -0.29
N PHE A 136 0.24 -2.84 0.90
CA PHE A 136 -1.12 -2.93 1.40
C PHE A 136 -1.29 -2.06 2.64
N GLN A 137 -2.33 -1.21 2.65
CA GLN A 137 -2.56 -0.27 3.75
C GLN A 137 -4.06 -0.20 4.08
N ILE A 138 -4.40 -0.12 5.37
CA ILE A 138 -5.74 0.20 5.85
C ILE A 138 -5.82 1.69 6.12
N ILE A 139 -6.94 2.32 5.77
CA ILE A 139 -7.17 3.76 5.94
C ILE A 139 -8.59 3.94 6.49
N VAL A 140 -8.75 4.68 7.58
CA VAL A 140 -10.07 4.96 8.16
C VAL A 140 -10.69 6.26 7.63
N ASN A 141 -9.86 7.18 7.12
CA ASN A 141 -10.33 8.44 6.54
C ASN A 141 -9.37 8.89 5.44
N LEU A 142 -9.87 9.07 4.22
CA LEU A 142 -9.08 9.51 3.07
C LEU A 142 -8.68 11.00 3.12
N MET A 143 -9.17 11.79 4.08
CA MET A 143 -8.87 13.23 4.20
C MET A 143 -9.08 14.01 2.89
N ASN A 144 -10.12 13.65 2.12
CA ASN A 144 -10.46 14.19 0.79
C ASN A 144 -9.44 13.86 -0.32
N GLU A 145 -8.48 12.98 -0.09
CA GLU A 145 -7.55 12.52 -1.12
C GLU A 145 -8.30 11.75 -2.22
N LYS A 146 -7.97 12.07 -3.49
CA LYS A 146 -8.65 11.52 -4.69
C LYS A 146 -7.70 10.76 -5.63
N LYS A 147 -6.40 10.88 -5.46
CA LYS A 147 -5.40 10.29 -6.36
C LYS A 147 -4.41 9.40 -5.64
N ASN A 148 -4.10 9.73 -4.40
CA ASN A 148 -3.06 9.10 -3.61
C ASN A 148 -3.41 9.20 -2.12
N PHE A 149 -2.69 8.46 -1.29
CA PHE A 149 -2.73 8.59 0.16
C PHE A 149 -1.33 8.33 0.72
N PRO A 150 -0.86 9.07 1.76
CA PRO A 150 0.47 8.87 2.30
C PRO A 150 0.72 7.42 2.75
N GLY A 151 1.79 6.80 2.24
CA GLY A 151 2.23 5.45 2.61
C GLY A 151 3.30 5.44 3.69
N VAL A 152 3.75 6.62 4.09
CA VAL A 152 4.79 6.83 5.10
C VAL A 152 4.47 8.05 5.95
N ALA A 153 4.78 7.95 7.23
CA ALA A 153 4.55 8.97 8.25
C ALA A 153 5.83 9.63 8.73
N GLU A 154 5.70 10.82 9.32
CA GLU A 154 6.69 11.46 10.15
C GLU A 154 6.69 10.83 11.56
N LYS A 155 7.86 10.79 12.20
CA LYS A 155 8.00 10.24 13.55
C LYS A 155 7.18 11.03 14.59
N ASN A 156 7.23 12.33 14.53
CA ASN A 156 6.54 13.23 15.46
C ASN A 156 5.01 13.20 15.32
N LEU A 157 4.48 12.81 14.15
CA LEU A 157 3.05 12.67 13.88
C LEU A 157 2.57 11.21 13.90
N TRP A 158 3.40 10.28 14.35
CA TRP A 158 3.07 8.85 14.38
C TRP A 158 1.76 8.54 15.10
N SER A 159 1.52 9.21 16.24
CA SER A 159 0.28 9.03 17.02
C SER A 159 -0.98 9.36 16.22
N MET A 160 -0.92 10.36 15.34
CA MET A 160 -2.01 10.73 14.43
C MET A 160 -2.11 9.71 13.29
N TRP A 161 -1.00 9.47 12.58
CA TRP A 161 -0.99 8.60 11.41
C TRP A 161 -1.41 7.17 11.72
N SER A 162 -1.00 6.62 12.86
CA SER A 162 -1.38 5.27 13.27
C SER A 162 -2.88 5.09 13.58
N LYS A 163 -3.59 6.19 13.89
CA LYS A 163 -5.05 6.19 14.02
C LYS A 163 -5.76 6.26 12.66
N ILE A 164 -5.20 7.03 11.71
CA ILE A 164 -5.76 7.19 10.36
C ILE A 164 -5.44 5.96 9.50
N SER A 165 -4.26 5.39 9.67
CA SER A 165 -3.83 4.16 9.00
C SER A 165 -3.41 3.12 10.04
N PRO A 166 -4.36 2.32 10.57
CA PRO A 166 -4.07 1.28 11.54
C PRO A 166 -3.28 0.14 10.92
N ASN A 167 -2.62 -0.66 11.77
CA ASN A 167 -1.76 -1.76 11.34
C ASN A 167 -2.53 -2.80 10.50
N PRO A 168 -2.16 -3.03 9.23
CA PRO A 168 -2.82 -4.02 8.37
C PRO A 168 -2.71 -5.46 8.87
N ASN A 169 -1.82 -5.74 9.82
CA ASN A 169 -1.72 -7.06 10.43
C ASN A 169 -2.97 -7.50 11.21
N LEU A 170 -3.89 -6.58 11.46
CA LEU A 170 -5.25 -6.91 11.92
C LEU A 170 -5.98 -7.88 10.96
N ILE A 171 -5.69 -7.79 9.66
CA ILE A 171 -6.28 -8.66 8.62
C ILE A 171 -5.43 -9.92 8.43
N PHE A 172 -4.11 -9.76 8.27
CA PHE A 172 -3.22 -10.85 7.84
C PHE A 172 -2.81 -11.78 8.97
N LYS A 173 -2.76 -11.28 10.23
CA LYS A 173 -2.35 -12.05 11.42
C LYS A 173 -0.99 -12.74 11.24
N ILE A 174 -0.06 -12.07 10.56
CA ILE A 174 1.31 -12.55 10.37
C ILE A 174 1.97 -12.66 11.74
N PRO A 175 2.55 -13.81 12.09
CA PRO A 175 3.32 -13.95 13.32
C PRO A 175 4.52 -12.99 13.28
N ILE A 176 4.53 -12.00 14.16
CA ILE A 176 5.66 -11.07 14.30
C ILE A 176 6.46 -11.56 15.50
N PHE A 177 7.53 -12.30 15.22
CA PHE A 177 8.52 -12.62 16.24
C PHE A 177 9.33 -11.34 16.51
N LYS A 178 9.34 -10.87 17.76
CA LYS A 178 10.32 -9.86 18.18
C LYS A 178 11.70 -10.53 18.12
N ILE A 179 12.54 -10.07 17.20
CA ILE A 179 13.95 -10.43 17.14
C ILE A 179 14.69 -9.59 18.17
#